data_e3a2d61878bd007a05bb3e8bd229daf7
#
_entry.id   e3a2d61878bd007a05bb3e8bd229daf7
#
_cell.length_a   1.000
_cell.length_b   1.000
_cell.length_c   1.000
_cell.angle_alpha   90.00
_cell.angle_beta   90.00
_cell.angle_gamma   90.00
#
_symmetry.space_group_name_H-M   'P 1'
#
loop_
_entity.id
_entity.type
_entity.pdbx_description
1 polymer ?
#
loop_
_entity_poly.entity_id
_entity_poly.type
_entity_poly.pdbx_seq_one_letter_code
_entity_poly.pdbx_strand_id
1 'polypeptide(L)'
;MRPRRPALLLAVLGGVLFALTSPPTDLYPAVITGLALLAAAITLDAPTSWHTFGRGAAWGTAAGLVGLRFVPAVIQRFTSLGTPASLLALLLLAAAQSLIWALGAALTSFLHRRARVPFEIAFAVGVFLAVSLPAIFAWSPAGLVSPWPSFVQLADLIGERGVSALFAVGAALLARAALALAGLTPEGSAIPGAARTRATIRATLLAAALFTALSI
;
A
#
# COMPACT_ATOMS: atom_id res chain seq x y z
N MET A 1 24.64 6.30 -10.78
CA MET A 1 23.65 5.75 -9.79
C MET A 1 22.68 6.85 -9.41
N ARG A 2 21.42 6.79 -9.84
CA ARG A 2 20.38 7.75 -9.43
C ARG A 2 20.01 7.50 -7.95
N PRO A 3 19.71 8.54 -7.17
CA PRO A 3 19.45 8.38 -5.76
C PRO A 3 18.16 7.55 -5.53
N ARG A 4 18.28 6.45 -4.81
CA ARG A 4 17.17 5.57 -4.35
C ARG A 4 16.19 6.26 -3.39
N ARG A 5 16.47 7.53 -3.05
CA ARG A 5 15.74 8.33 -2.06
C ARG A 5 14.26 8.57 -2.38
N PRO A 6 13.85 8.92 -3.64
CA PRO A 6 12.43 9.24 -3.90
C PRO A 6 11.49 8.03 -3.71
N ALA A 7 11.90 6.82 -4.12
CA ALA A 7 11.05 5.64 -3.95
C ALA A 7 10.86 5.24 -2.47
N LEU A 8 11.88 5.39 -1.63
CA LEU A 8 11.77 5.15 -0.20
C LEU A 8 10.87 6.21 0.47
N LEU A 9 11.00 7.48 0.08
CA LEU A 9 10.12 8.55 0.57
C LEU A 9 8.66 8.29 0.21
N LEU A 10 8.37 7.86 -1.03
CA LEU A 10 7.03 7.48 -1.45
C LEU A 10 6.48 6.32 -0.60
N ALA A 11 7.31 5.31 -0.31
CA ALA A 11 6.90 4.22 0.56
C ALA A 11 6.54 4.72 1.97
N VAL A 12 7.41 5.51 2.60
CA VAL A 12 7.16 6.04 3.95
C VAL A 12 5.90 6.92 3.97
N LEU A 13 5.78 7.87 3.03
CA LEU A 13 4.60 8.74 2.92
C LEU A 13 3.32 7.94 2.67
N GLY A 14 3.40 6.90 1.82
CA GLY A 14 2.28 6.01 1.56
C GLY A 14 1.82 5.26 2.81
N GLY A 15 2.77 4.78 3.63
CA GLY A 15 2.45 4.12 4.89
C GLY A 15 1.80 5.07 5.90
N VAL A 16 2.30 6.30 6.02
CA VAL A 16 1.68 7.34 6.87
C VAL A 16 0.25 7.63 6.42
N LEU A 17 0.03 7.88 5.13
CA LEU A 17 -1.32 8.15 4.59
C LEU A 17 -2.27 6.97 4.82
N PHE A 18 -1.81 5.75 4.58
CA PHE A 18 -2.61 4.55 4.85
C PHE A 18 -3.05 4.49 6.32
N ALA A 19 -2.17 4.79 7.26
CA ALA A 19 -2.49 4.78 8.68
C ALA A 19 -3.49 5.89 9.08
N LEU A 20 -3.50 7.03 8.39
CA LEU A 20 -4.47 8.11 8.63
C LEU A 20 -5.91 7.74 8.25
N THR A 21 -6.12 6.61 7.59
CA THR A 21 -7.47 6.04 7.38
C THR A 21 -8.09 5.55 8.69
N SER A 22 -7.26 5.21 9.68
CA SER A 22 -7.70 4.71 10.98
C SER A 22 -8.15 5.84 11.93
N PRO A 23 -9.02 5.54 12.93
CA PRO A 23 -9.38 6.50 13.97
C PRO A 23 -8.15 7.07 14.70
N PRO A 24 -8.25 8.30 15.18
CA PRO A 24 -9.36 9.26 15.11
C PRO A 24 -9.35 10.14 13.86
N THR A 25 -8.51 9.84 12.86
CA THR A 25 -8.34 10.70 11.68
C THR A 25 -9.41 10.42 10.63
N ASP A 26 -9.79 9.14 10.44
CA ASP A 26 -10.85 8.66 9.55
C ASP A 26 -10.79 9.22 8.11
N LEU A 27 -9.56 9.42 7.60
CA LEU A 27 -9.30 9.94 6.25
C LEU A 27 -9.40 8.79 5.23
N TYR A 28 -10.60 8.27 4.99
CA TYR A 28 -10.83 7.08 4.18
C TYR A 28 -10.22 7.10 2.77
N PRO A 29 -10.22 8.22 2.00
CA PRO A 29 -9.55 8.24 0.70
C PRO A 29 -8.03 7.99 0.76
N ALA A 30 -7.43 8.17 1.94
CA ALA A 30 -6.00 7.96 2.14
C ALA A 30 -5.59 6.49 2.01
N VAL A 31 -6.50 5.52 2.17
CA VAL A 31 -6.21 4.10 1.94
C VAL A 31 -5.73 3.86 0.51
N ILE A 32 -6.45 4.41 -0.46
CA ILE A 32 -6.13 4.25 -1.89
C ILE A 32 -4.84 4.99 -2.23
N THR A 33 -4.70 6.23 -1.74
CA THR A 33 -3.49 7.04 -1.98
C THR A 33 -2.27 6.39 -1.35
N GLY A 34 -2.39 5.85 -0.14
CA GLY A 34 -1.33 5.13 0.54
C GLY A 34 -0.86 3.89 -0.22
N LEU A 35 -1.80 3.09 -0.74
CA LEU A 35 -1.50 1.95 -1.60
C LEU A 35 -0.91 2.38 -2.95
N ALA A 36 -1.41 3.46 -3.56
CA ALA A 36 -0.89 3.97 -4.83
C ALA A 36 0.57 4.43 -4.70
N LEU A 37 0.93 5.06 -3.58
CA LEU A 37 2.32 5.43 -3.30
C LEU A 37 3.21 4.20 -3.09
N LEU A 38 2.71 3.13 -2.45
CA LEU A 38 3.43 1.85 -2.37
C LEU A 38 3.65 1.26 -3.77
N ALA A 39 2.60 1.21 -4.60
CA ALA A 39 2.68 0.72 -5.98
C ALA A 39 3.71 1.52 -6.79
N ALA A 40 3.68 2.86 -6.72
CA ALA A 40 4.68 3.72 -7.35
C ALA A 40 6.09 3.46 -6.81
N ALA A 41 6.24 3.31 -5.49
CA ALA A 41 7.52 3.00 -4.87
C ALA A 41 8.09 1.66 -5.37
N ILE A 42 7.26 0.62 -5.54
CA ILE A 42 7.69 -0.70 -6.02
C ILE A 42 8.17 -0.64 -7.47
N THR A 43 7.58 0.19 -8.32
CA THR A 43 7.88 0.27 -9.76
C THR A 43 9.04 1.19 -10.10
N LEU A 44 9.27 2.26 -9.35
CA LEU A 44 10.35 3.20 -9.62
C LEU A 44 11.73 2.55 -9.52
N ASP A 45 12.64 2.93 -10.43
CA ASP A 45 14.05 2.52 -10.49
C ASP A 45 14.28 1.01 -10.69
N ALA A 46 13.29 0.30 -11.24
CA ALA A 46 13.35 -1.14 -11.54
C ALA A 46 14.10 -1.96 -10.48
N PRO A 47 13.72 -1.91 -9.21
CA PRO A 47 14.47 -2.54 -8.14
C PRO A 47 14.40 -4.08 -8.23
N THR A 48 15.33 -4.75 -7.60
CA THR A 48 15.25 -6.21 -7.37
C THR A 48 14.13 -6.52 -6.36
N SER A 49 13.71 -7.78 -6.26
CA SER A 49 12.72 -8.20 -5.25
C SER A 49 13.15 -7.87 -3.82
N TRP A 50 14.47 -7.85 -3.55
CA TRP A 50 15.00 -7.44 -2.25
C TRP A 50 14.80 -5.94 -1.96
N HIS A 51 14.96 -5.10 -2.97
CA HIS A 51 14.69 -3.67 -2.81
C HIS A 51 13.19 -3.39 -2.61
N THR A 52 12.32 -4.12 -3.31
CA THR A 52 10.86 -3.98 -3.10
C THR A 52 10.44 -4.52 -1.74
N PHE A 53 11.06 -5.58 -1.24
CA PHE A 53 10.90 -6.03 0.15
C PHE A 53 11.21 -4.90 1.13
N GLY A 54 12.36 -4.24 1.00
CA GLY A 54 12.73 -3.10 1.85
C GLY A 54 11.75 -1.92 1.77
N ARG A 55 11.18 -1.65 0.58
CA ARG A 55 10.15 -0.59 0.40
C ARG A 55 8.83 -0.97 1.05
N GLY A 56 8.39 -2.23 0.92
CA GLY A 56 7.23 -2.76 1.62
C GLY A 56 7.41 -2.73 3.14
N ALA A 57 8.60 -3.08 3.64
CA ALA A 57 8.95 -2.98 5.05
C ALA A 57 8.90 -1.53 5.55
N ALA A 58 9.48 -0.59 4.82
CA ALA A 58 9.46 0.83 5.18
C ALA A 58 8.02 1.39 5.21
N TRP A 59 7.21 1.02 4.20
CA TRP A 59 5.80 1.39 4.14
C TRP A 59 5.02 0.82 5.34
N GLY A 60 5.15 -0.47 5.60
CA GLY A 60 4.46 -1.15 6.70
C GLY A 60 4.90 -0.64 8.07
N THR A 61 6.21 -0.36 8.26
CA THR A 61 6.72 0.22 9.50
C THR A 61 6.17 1.62 9.72
N ALA A 62 6.14 2.48 8.69
CA ALA A 62 5.56 3.81 8.79
C ALA A 62 4.06 3.76 9.12
N ALA A 63 3.31 2.86 8.46
CA ALA A 63 1.90 2.61 8.76
C ALA A 63 1.72 2.13 10.21
N GLY A 64 2.54 1.19 10.66
CA GLY A 64 2.50 0.66 12.02
C GLY A 64 2.79 1.72 13.08
N LEU A 65 3.84 2.53 12.91
CA LEU A 65 4.20 3.58 13.85
C LEU A 65 3.09 4.62 14.04
N VAL A 66 2.42 5.00 12.95
CA VAL A 66 1.34 6.00 12.99
C VAL A 66 0.04 5.38 13.48
N GLY A 67 -0.37 4.24 12.94
CA GLY A 67 -1.65 3.63 13.27
C GLY A 67 -1.69 2.98 14.65
N LEU A 68 -0.56 2.43 15.12
CA LEU A 68 -0.46 1.81 16.44
C LEU A 68 0.06 2.77 17.52
N ARG A 69 0.02 4.08 17.27
CA ARG A 69 0.50 5.11 18.21
C ARG A 69 -0.14 5.06 19.60
N PHE A 70 -1.25 4.38 19.75
CA PHE A 70 -1.91 4.15 21.04
C PHE A 70 -1.23 3.08 21.91
N VAL A 71 -0.44 2.18 21.31
CA VAL A 71 0.19 1.04 21.98
C VAL A 71 1.06 1.44 23.17
N PRO A 72 1.92 2.48 23.10
CA PRO A 72 2.70 2.91 24.27
C PRO A 72 1.82 3.29 25.47
N ALA A 73 0.72 4.00 25.24
CA ALA A 73 -0.21 4.39 26.31
C ALA A 73 -0.89 3.16 26.94
N VAL A 74 -1.25 2.17 26.12
CA VAL A 74 -1.82 0.89 26.60
C VAL A 74 -0.78 0.16 27.46
N ILE A 75 0.45 0.00 26.98
CA ILE A 75 1.52 -0.67 27.72
C ILE A 75 1.74 0.01 29.09
N GLN A 76 1.87 1.34 29.11
CA GLN A 76 2.08 2.07 30.37
C GLN A 76 0.90 1.98 31.34
N ARG A 77 -0.30 1.85 30.83
CA ARG A 77 -1.50 1.70 31.67
C ARG A 77 -1.59 0.33 32.35
N PHE A 78 -1.14 -0.72 31.69
CA PHE A 78 -1.32 -2.10 32.17
C PHE A 78 -0.02 -2.74 32.68
N THR A 79 1.12 -2.03 32.59
CA THR A 79 2.42 -2.53 33.04
C THR A 79 3.20 -1.42 33.76
N SER A 80 4.25 -1.79 34.46
CA SER A 80 5.20 -0.84 35.07
C SER A 80 6.27 -0.31 34.10
N LEU A 81 6.14 -0.58 32.81
CA LEU A 81 7.13 -0.16 31.82
C LEU A 81 7.08 1.35 31.56
N GLY A 82 8.25 1.98 31.60
CA GLY A 82 8.38 3.41 31.30
C GLY A 82 8.26 3.73 29.79
N THR A 83 8.18 5.02 29.48
CA THR A 83 8.03 5.52 28.10
C THR A 83 9.06 4.97 27.11
N PRO A 84 10.39 4.90 27.42
CA PRO A 84 11.35 4.38 26.45
C PRO A 84 11.10 2.92 26.07
N ALA A 85 10.76 2.07 27.05
CA ALA A 85 10.46 0.66 26.80
C ALA A 85 9.16 0.49 25.98
N SER A 86 8.14 1.31 26.24
CA SER A 86 6.87 1.29 25.50
C SER A 86 7.04 1.75 24.05
N LEU A 87 7.88 2.75 23.80
CA LEU A 87 8.21 3.21 22.43
C LEU A 87 9.05 2.17 21.68
N LEU A 88 9.98 1.50 22.35
CA LEU A 88 10.72 0.39 21.74
C LEU A 88 9.78 -0.77 21.37
N ALA A 89 8.83 -1.09 22.24
CA ALA A 89 7.81 -2.12 21.95
C ALA A 89 6.97 -1.74 20.72
N LEU A 90 6.53 -0.48 20.59
CA LEU A 90 5.85 0.01 19.39
C LEU A 90 6.72 -0.15 18.13
N LEU A 91 7.99 0.24 18.20
CA LEU A 91 8.91 0.11 17.06
C LEU A 91 9.09 -1.35 16.64
N LEU A 92 9.33 -2.25 17.60
CA LEU A 92 9.47 -3.68 17.32
C LEU A 92 8.18 -4.28 16.76
N LEU A 93 7.03 -3.91 17.29
CA LEU A 93 5.73 -4.34 16.80
C LEU A 93 5.48 -3.85 15.36
N ALA A 94 5.71 -2.58 15.09
CA ALA A 94 5.57 -2.01 13.74
C ALA A 94 6.53 -2.67 12.75
N ALA A 95 7.77 -2.92 13.14
CA ALA A 95 8.76 -3.61 12.31
C ALA A 95 8.35 -5.06 12.03
N ALA A 96 7.94 -5.81 13.06
CA ALA A 96 7.47 -7.20 12.90
C ALA A 96 6.25 -7.27 11.98
N GLN A 97 5.26 -6.40 12.20
CA GLN A 97 4.05 -6.36 11.38
C GLN A 97 4.31 -5.90 9.93
N SER A 98 5.35 -5.10 9.70
CA SER A 98 5.73 -4.67 8.36
C SER A 98 6.19 -5.82 7.45
N LEU A 99 6.60 -6.96 8.01
CA LEU A 99 7.09 -8.12 7.24
C LEU A 99 6.03 -8.66 6.28
N ILE A 100 4.74 -8.64 6.65
CA ILE A 100 3.66 -9.08 5.76
C ILE A 100 3.58 -8.21 4.50
N TRP A 101 3.73 -6.90 4.63
CA TRP A 101 3.75 -5.95 3.51
C TRP A 101 5.04 -6.05 2.71
N ALA A 102 6.16 -6.32 3.36
CA ALA A 102 7.43 -6.59 2.72
C ALA A 102 7.38 -7.83 1.82
N LEU A 103 6.76 -8.91 2.30
CA LEU A 103 6.55 -10.14 1.53
C LEU A 103 5.59 -9.90 0.37
N GLY A 104 4.49 -9.18 0.58
CA GLY A 104 3.55 -8.79 -0.49
C GLY A 104 4.23 -7.98 -1.59
N ALA A 105 5.05 -6.99 -1.23
CA ALA A 105 5.82 -6.18 -2.17
C ALA A 105 6.87 -7.01 -2.94
N ALA A 106 7.56 -7.91 -2.27
CA ALA A 106 8.51 -8.82 -2.90
C ALA A 106 7.83 -9.78 -3.89
N LEU A 107 6.67 -10.35 -3.51
CA LEU A 107 5.85 -11.20 -4.38
C LEU A 107 5.36 -10.42 -5.60
N THR A 108 4.87 -9.20 -5.43
CA THR A 108 4.50 -8.31 -6.54
C THR A 108 5.63 -8.18 -7.55
N SER A 109 6.83 -7.86 -7.08
CA SER A 109 8.01 -7.73 -7.94
C SER A 109 8.39 -9.04 -8.63
N PHE A 110 8.31 -10.14 -7.92
CA PHE A 110 8.60 -11.48 -8.45
C PHE A 110 7.61 -11.84 -9.57
N LEU A 111 6.31 -11.74 -9.33
CA LEU A 111 5.26 -12.06 -10.30
C LEU A 111 5.36 -11.18 -11.54
N HIS A 112 5.55 -9.88 -11.34
CA HIS A 112 5.63 -8.94 -12.47
C HIS A 112 6.88 -9.19 -13.33
N ARG A 113 8.04 -9.43 -12.73
CA ARG A 113 9.32 -9.52 -13.46
C ARG A 113 9.66 -10.92 -13.96
N ARG A 114 9.39 -11.94 -13.15
CA ARG A 114 9.75 -13.33 -13.47
C ARG A 114 8.61 -14.04 -14.18
N ALA A 115 7.38 -13.90 -13.69
CA ALA A 115 6.21 -14.52 -14.28
C ALA A 115 5.52 -13.67 -15.34
N ARG A 116 6.00 -12.43 -15.61
CA ARG A 116 5.45 -11.49 -16.59
C ARG A 116 3.96 -11.17 -16.38
N VAL A 117 3.48 -11.28 -15.15
CA VAL A 117 2.11 -10.91 -14.78
C VAL A 117 1.95 -9.39 -14.91
N PRO A 118 0.84 -8.86 -15.46
CA PRO A 118 0.54 -7.43 -15.44
C PRO A 118 0.70 -6.85 -14.03
N PHE A 119 1.30 -5.66 -13.92
CA PHE A 119 1.68 -5.10 -12.62
C PHE A 119 0.49 -4.96 -11.67
N GLU A 120 -0.66 -4.53 -12.18
CA GLU A 120 -1.88 -4.36 -11.39
C GLU A 120 -2.35 -5.66 -10.75
N ILE A 121 -2.31 -6.77 -11.51
CA ILE A 121 -2.67 -8.10 -11.00
C ILE A 121 -1.60 -8.59 -10.02
N ALA A 122 -0.33 -8.42 -10.34
CA ALA A 122 0.78 -8.80 -9.45
C ALA A 122 0.70 -8.05 -8.11
N PHE A 123 0.35 -6.76 -8.14
CA PHE A 123 0.19 -5.94 -6.94
C PHE A 123 -1.04 -6.37 -6.12
N ALA A 124 -2.16 -6.65 -6.78
CA ALA A 124 -3.35 -7.19 -6.12
C ALA A 124 -3.07 -8.52 -5.42
N VAL A 125 -2.35 -9.44 -6.07
CA VAL A 125 -1.93 -10.72 -5.45
C VAL A 125 -0.98 -10.49 -4.28
N GLY A 126 -0.06 -9.53 -4.38
CA GLY A 126 0.83 -9.15 -3.29
C GLY A 126 0.10 -8.59 -2.07
N VAL A 127 -0.89 -7.71 -2.29
CA VAL A 127 -1.76 -7.18 -1.22
C VAL A 127 -2.64 -8.29 -0.64
N PHE A 128 -3.24 -9.14 -1.49
CA PHE A 128 -4.02 -10.29 -1.03
C PHE A 128 -3.20 -11.21 -0.12
N LEU A 129 -1.95 -11.51 -0.50
CA LEU A 129 -1.04 -12.27 0.37
C LEU A 129 -0.83 -11.54 1.69
N ALA A 130 -0.48 -10.24 1.66
CA ALA A 130 -0.19 -9.47 2.86
C ALA A 130 -1.36 -9.50 3.86
N VAL A 131 -2.62 -9.31 3.39
CA VAL A 131 -3.80 -9.34 4.27
C VAL A 131 -4.26 -10.76 4.61
N SER A 132 -3.67 -11.79 4.01
CA SER A 132 -3.97 -13.20 4.31
C SER A 132 -3.00 -13.81 5.32
N LEU A 133 -1.83 -13.21 5.50
CA LEU A 133 -0.84 -13.66 6.48
C LEU A 133 -1.29 -13.31 7.90
N PRO A 134 -0.94 -14.14 8.89
CA PRO A 134 -1.24 -13.85 10.28
C PRO A 134 -0.55 -12.57 10.71
N ALA A 135 -1.32 -11.67 11.29
CA ALA A 135 -0.86 -10.38 11.80
C ALA A 135 -1.35 -10.17 13.24
N ILE A 136 -0.59 -9.49 14.07
CA ILE A 136 -0.99 -9.16 15.44
C ILE A 136 -2.18 -8.19 15.38
N PHE A 137 -2.13 -7.23 14.48
CA PHE A 137 -3.26 -6.35 14.15
C PHE A 137 -3.64 -6.58 12.69
N ALA A 138 -4.81 -7.15 12.46
CA ALA A 138 -5.32 -7.41 11.11
C ALA A 138 -5.79 -6.09 10.48
N TRP A 139 -4.92 -5.44 9.72
CA TRP A 139 -5.24 -4.26 8.93
C TRP A 139 -5.37 -4.64 7.47
N SER A 140 -6.58 -4.46 6.94
CA SER A 140 -6.81 -4.60 5.52
C SER A 140 -7.34 -3.30 4.93
N PRO A 141 -7.07 -3.00 3.66
CA PRO A 141 -7.66 -1.86 2.97
C PRO A 141 -9.18 -1.82 3.04
N ALA A 142 -9.85 -2.95 2.85
CA ALA A 142 -11.32 -3.04 2.93
C ALA A 142 -11.83 -2.82 4.36
N GLY A 143 -11.17 -3.40 5.36
CA GLY A 143 -11.54 -3.22 6.77
C GLY A 143 -11.44 -1.76 7.22
N LEU A 144 -10.44 -1.02 6.72
CA LEU A 144 -10.28 0.40 7.05
C LEU A 144 -11.39 1.31 6.48
N VAL A 145 -12.07 0.88 5.41
CA VAL A 145 -13.21 1.63 4.82
C VAL A 145 -14.56 1.00 5.16
N SER A 146 -14.59 0.07 6.11
CA SER A 146 -15.84 -0.58 6.56
C SER A 146 -16.95 0.39 7.02
N PRO A 147 -16.68 1.62 7.52
CA PRO A 147 -17.72 2.61 7.77
C PRO A 147 -18.45 3.10 6.51
N TRP A 148 -17.95 2.80 5.31
CA TRP A 148 -18.61 3.08 4.03
C TRP A 148 -19.14 1.79 3.40
N PRO A 149 -20.39 1.39 3.69
CA PRO A 149 -20.93 0.10 3.26
C PRO A 149 -20.87 -0.13 1.76
N SER A 150 -21.08 0.92 0.95
CA SER A 150 -21.03 0.82 -0.51
C SER A 150 -19.70 0.25 -1.05
N PHE A 151 -18.58 0.52 -0.37
CA PHE A 151 -17.28 0.01 -0.80
C PHE A 151 -16.99 -1.43 -0.35
N VAL A 152 -17.77 -1.95 0.61
CA VAL A 152 -17.53 -3.27 1.18
C VAL A 152 -18.62 -4.29 0.87
N GLN A 153 -19.68 -3.90 0.15
CA GLN A 153 -20.79 -4.79 -0.23
C GLN A 153 -20.32 -6.06 -0.96
N LEU A 154 -19.28 -5.94 -1.79
CA LEU A 154 -18.69 -7.08 -2.47
C LEU A 154 -18.00 -8.06 -1.52
N ALA A 155 -17.78 -7.69 -0.27
CA ALA A 155 -17.17 -8.59 0.71
C ALA A 155 -18.05 -9.83 1.00
N ASP A 156 -19.37 -9.73 0.81
CA ASP A 156 -20.28 -10.87 0.91
C ASP A 156 -20.04 -11.93 -0.19
N LEU A 157 -19.51 -11.52 -1.33
CA LEU A 157 -19.24 -12.40 -2.46
C LEU A 157 -17.80 -12.91 -2.51
N ILE A 158 -16.82 -12.03 -2.29
CA ILE A 158 -15.39 -12.33 -2.51
C ILE A 158 -14.56 -12.21 -1.21
N GLY A 159 -15.19 -11.89 -0.11
CA GLY A 159 -14.54 -11.67 1.19
C GLY A 159 -13.78 -10.35 1.26
N GLU A 160 -13.45 -9.94 2.48
CA GLU A 160 -12.68 -8.71 2.77
C GLU A 160 -11.33 -8.67 2.03
N ARG A 161 -10.66 -9.81 1.93
CA ARG A 161 -9.36 -9.95 1.26
C ARG A 161 -9.47 -9.73 -0.25
N GLY A 162 -10.56 -10.23 -0.86
CA GLY A 162 -10.86 -10.01 -2.27
C GLY A 162 -11.13 -8.53 -2.58
N VAL A 163 -11.92 -7.86 -1.74
CA VAL A 163 -12.16 -6.41 -1.86
C VAL A 163 -10.86 -5.61 -1.69
N SER A 164 -10.01 -6.00 -0.73
CA SER A 164 -8.68 -5.39 -0.56
C SER A 164 -7.79 -5.54 -1.80
N ALA A 165 -7.85 -6.69 -2.46
CA ALA A 165 -7.14 -6.91 -3.72
C ALA A 165 -7.70 -6.03 -4.87
N LEU A 166 -9.00 -5.81 -4.95
CA LEU A 166 -9.60 -4.88 -5.92
C LEU A 166 -9.17 -3.44 -5.66
N PHE A 167 -9.11 -3.00 -4.39
CA PHE A 167 -8.53 -1.70 -4.04
C PHE A 167 -7.07 -1.58 -4.50
N ALA A 168 -6.30 -2.66 -4.39
CA ALA A 168 -4.92 -2.66 -4.87
C ALA A 168 -4.83 -2.51 -6.40
N VAL A 169 -5.73 -3.12 -7.17
CA VAL A 169 -5.81 -2.87 -8.63
C VAL A 169 -6.05 -1.40 -8.92
N GLY A 170 -7.04 -0.79 -8.27
CA GLY A 170 -7.34 0.64 -8.43
C GLY A 170 -6.17 1.53 -8.05
N ALA A 171 -5.51 1.24 -6.94
CA ALA A 171 -4.32 1.96 -6.48
C ALA A 171 -3.14 1.83 -7.47
N ALA A 172 -2.91 0.65 -8.04
CA ALA A 172 -1.88 0.44 -9.06
C ALA A 172 -2.16 1.23 -10.35
N LEU A 173 -3.42 1.29 -10.78
CA LEU A 173 -3.86 2.11 -11.93
C LEU A 173 -3.63 3.61 -11.67
N LEU A 174 -3.97 4.09 -10.46
CA LEU A 174 -3.72 5.48 -10.06
C LEU A 174 -2.21 5.78 -9.99
N ALA A 175 -1.41 4.87 -9.47
CA ALA A 175 0.04 5.01 -9.46
C ALA A 175 0.61 5.15 -10.88
N ARG A 176 0.13 4.32 -11.84
CA ARG A 176 0.52 4.44 -13.25
C ARG A 176 0.10 5.75 -13.87
N ALA A 177 -1.11 6.22 -13.58
CA ALA A 177 -1.57 7.52 -14.06
C ALA A 177 -0.69 8.65 -13.52
N ALA A 178 -0.39 8.64 -12.22
CA ALA A 178 0.47 9.64 -11.58
C ALA A 178 1.91 9.63 -12.14
N LEU A 179 2.51 8.45 -12.33
CA LEU A 179 3.83 8.32 -12.94
C LEU A 179 3.83 8.81 -14.40
N ALA A 180 2.78 8.48 -15.17
CA ALA A 180 2.64 8.97 -16.54
C ALA A 180 2.49 10.51 -16.58
N LEU A 181 1.72 11.11 -15.66
CA LEU A 181 1.62 12.56 -15.51
C LEU A 181 2.97 13.20 -15.16
N ALA A 182 3.76 12.54 -14.34
CA ALA A 182 5.14 12.97 -14.04
C ALA A 182 6.13 12.76 -15.21
N GLY A 183 5.69 12.16 -16.32
CA GLY A 183 6.52 11.84 -17.48
C GLY A 183 7.45 10.67 -17.28
N LEU A 184 7.14 9.77 -16.34
CA LEU A 184 7.95 8.60 -16.00
C LEU A 184 7.26 7.31 -16.47
N THR A 185 8.06 6.36 -16.95
CA THR A 185 7.59 4.96 -17.05
C THR A 185 7.59 4.30 -15.66
N PRO A 186 6.96 3.13 -15.50
CA PRO A 186 7.12 2.34 -14.29
C PRO A 186 8.58 2.01 -13.95
N GLU A 187 9.47 1.93 -14.94
CA GLU A 187 10.92 1.75 -14.74
C GLU A 187 11.67 3.07 -14.46
N GLY A 188 10.97 4.20 -14.37
CA GLY A 188 11.57 5.50 -14.08
C GLY A 188 12.19 6.21 -15.29
N SER A 189 11.99 5.72 -16.53
CA SER A 189 12.43 6.36 -17.76
C SER A 189 11.41 7.40 -18.24
N ALA A 190 11.86 8.37 -19.08
CA ALA A 190 10.97 9.39 -19.64
C ALA A 190 10.03 8.81 -20.70
N ILE A 191 8.76 9.21 -20.69
CA ILE A 191 7.74 8.82 -21.67
C ILE A 191 7.57 9.91 -22.71
N PRO A 192 7.54 9.62 -24.03
CA PRO A 192 7.18 10.58 -25.06
C PRO A 192 5.76 11.14 -24.85
N GLY A 193 5.55 12.44 -25.14
CA GLY A 193 4.32 13.17 -24.80
C GLY A 193 3.00 12.50 -25.23
N ALA A 194 2.90 12.04 -26.49
CA ALA A 194 1.67 11.39 -26.98
C ALA A 194 1.36 10.06 -26.28
N ALA A 195 2.39 9.25 -25.96
CA ALA A 195 2.23 8.00 -25.22
C ALA A 195 1.85 8.27 -23.76
N ARG A 196 2.38 9.35 -23.17
CA ARG A 196 2.05 9.83 -21.83
C ARG A 196 0.56 10.11 -21.69
N THR A 197 -0.01 10.93 -22.57
CA THR A 197 -1.43 11.30 -22.51
C THR A 197 -2.33 10.06 -22.60
N ARG A 198 -2.05 9.16 -23.55
CA ARG A 198 -2.84 7.92 -23.72
C ARG A 198 -2.74 7.00 -22.49
N ALA A 199 -1.57 6.82 -21.93
CA ALA A 199 -1.36 5.99 -20.73
C ALA A 199 -2.10 6.57 -19.52
N THR A 200 -2.04 7.88 -19.32
CA THR A 200 -2.75 8.57 -18.23
C THR A 200 -4.26 8.42 -18.38
N ILE A 201 -4.82 8.76 -19.53
CA ILE A 201 -6.27 8.67 -19.79
C ILE A 201 -6.75 7.24 -19.55
N ARG A 202 -6.08 6.24 -20.13
CA ARG A 202 -6.46 4.84 -19.97
C ARG A 202 -6.44 4.38 -18.53
N ALA A 203 -5.37 4.68 -17.79
CA ALA A 203 -5.24 4.28 -16.38
C ALA A 203 -6.29 4.98 -15.49
N THR A 204 -6.55 6.28 -15.71
CA THR A 204 -7.56 7.03 -14.97
C THR A 204 -8.97 6.52 -15.23
N LEU A 205 -9.32 6.26 -16.50
CA LEU A 205 -10.64 5.71 -16.86
C LEU A 205 -10.86 4.33 -16.24
N LEU A 206 -9.86 3.44 -16.30
CA LEU A 206 -9.96 2.11 -15.69
C LEU A 206 -10.09 2.19 -14.16
N ALA A 207 -9.35 3.08 -13.51
CA ALA A 207 -9.46 3.27 -12.07
C ALA A 207 -10.85 3.83 -11.69
N ALA A 208 -11.34 4.84 -12.42
CA ALA A 208 -12.66 5.42 -12.19
C ALA A 208 -13.77 4.36 -12.39
N ALA A 209 -13.72 3.56 -13.47
CA ALA A 209 -14.68 2.50 -13.72
C ALA A 209 -14.68 1.45 -12.59
N LEU A 210 -13.49 1.06 -12.10
CA LEU A 210 -13.38 0.11 -10.99
C LEU A 210 -13.99 0.67 -9.71
N PHE A 211 -13.68 1.92 -9.33
CA PHE A 211 -14.23 2.51 -8.11
C PHE A 211 -15.73 2.76 -8.22
N THR A 212 -16.24 3.12 -9.41
CA THR A 212 -17.69 3.21 -9.62
C THR A 212 -18.37 1.86 -9.45
N ALA A 213 -17.78 0.79 -10.01
CA ALA A 213 -18.32 -0.57 -9.85
C ALA A 213 -18.28 -1.07 -8.40
N LEU A 214 -17.33 -0.60 -7.58
CA LEU A 214 -17.23 -0.94 -6.16
C LEU A 214 -18.21 -0.14 -5.28
N SER A 215 -18.77 0.97 -5.80
CA SER A 215 -19.66 1.87 -5.04
C SER A 215 -21.15 1.68 -5.33
N ILE A 216 -21.51 0.76 -6.24
CA ILE A 216 -22.88 0.36 -6.55
C ILE A 216 -23.29 -0.85 -5.72
#